data_07a2f6f7911787fff08505255891e7e5
#
_entry.id   07a2f6f7911787fff08505255891e7e5
#
_cell.length_a   1.000
_cell.length_b   1.000
_cell.length_c   1.000
_cell.angle_alpha   90.00
_cell.angle_beta   90.00
_cell.angle_gamma   90.00
#
_symmetry.space_group_name_H-M   'P 1'
#
loop_
_entity.id
_entity.type
_entity.pdbx_description
1 polymer ?
#
loop_
_entity_poly.entity_id
_entity_poly.type
_entity_poly.pdbx_seq_one_letter_code
_entity_poly.pdbx_strand_id
1 'polypeptide(L)'
;AQFMQLTPQEKIDFMNAFYIARMGAEVYYRRKSVGELIETFSCREGKKEYIFHEAEIAKLELNGGSGEIPFRGAVHVRHAILQLFFGEAVKEDGKISVLVQPDFDFAMELLQVLGEQNPNLTIHHLFCMNNNEKLTSMRKNYNLSCLQKILPICACGCDYRAWYYYDNVAARLNEFRLFPYLILTEHCALAFSADYQNAILFREETTLRMMREMFEGYLKQSEPLFERLDTVQSQLGYTETLIRHFVASDSPRYFFQRMPCLSGLLTAEMLERHLVKEMPGREQMIRAVAQYAKVMQTQVLDKKTTMFFSEDGVKSFLETGRVDEYPKECYSPLDFDERIALIRRFLALRD
;
A
#
# COMPACT_ATOMS: atom_id res chain seq x y z
N ALA A 1 -36.09 -6.73 6.17
CA ALA A 1 -35.51 -6.17 7.40
C ALA A 1 -36.40 -5.11 8.05
N GLN A 2 -37.09 -4.23 7.29
CA GLN A 2 -37.98 -3.17 7.86
C GLN A 2 -39.19 -3.73 8.66
N PHE A 3 -39.60 -4.96 8.38
CA PHE A 3 -40.77 -5.60 9.02
C PHE A 3 -40.40 -6.48 10.23
N MET A 4 -39.09 -6.70 10.50
CA MET A 4 -38.66 -7.73 11.47
C MET A 4 -38.24 -7.16 12.83
N GLN A 5 -38.37 -5.85 13.06
CA GLN A 5 -37.99 -5.15 14.31
C GLN A 5 -36.62 -5.62 14.90
N LEU A 6 -35.63 -5.83 14.02
CA LEU A 6 -34.32 -6.30 14.40
C LEU A 6 -33.54 -5.20 15.10
N THR A 7 -32.79 -5.55 16.12
CA THR A 7 -31.75 -4.70 16.70
C THR A 7 -30.70 -4.35 15.66
N PRO A 8 -29.90 -3.29 15.82
CA PRO A 8 -28.82 -2.94 14.89
C PRO A 8 -27.88 -4.10 14.61
N GLN A 9 -27.51 -4.88 15.62
CA GLN A 9 -26.63 -6.04 15.47
C GLN A 9 -27.30 -7.17 14.68
N GLU A 10 -28.54 -7.52 15.03
CA GLU A 10 -29.30 -8.56 14.30
C GLU A 10 -29.54 -8.19 12.83
N LYS A 11 -29.70 -6.89 12.54
CA LYS A 11 -29.81 -6.41 11.15
C LYS A 11 -28.49 -6.63 10.40
N ILE A 12 -27.36 -6.34 11.00
CA ILE A 12 -26.02 -6.60 10.41
C ILE A 12 -25.86 -8.08 10.15
N ASP A 13 -26.14 -8.92 11.15
CA ASP A 13 -25.99 -10.37 11.05
C ASP A 13 -26.92 -10.97 9.99
N PHE A 14 -28.17 -10.50 9.92
CA PHE A 14 -29.12 -10.90 8.88
C PHE A 14 -28.64 -10.50 7.47
N MET A 15 -28.16 -9.28 7.29
CA MET A 15 -27.62 -8.82 6.01
C MET A 15 -26.36 -9.62 5.60
N ASN A 16 -25.47 -9.89 6.55
CA ASN A 16 -24.30 -10.74 6.31
C ASN A 16 -24.72 -12.13 5.85
N ALA A 17 -25.63 -12.77 6.58
CA ALA A 17 -26.17 -14.09 6.23
C ALA A 17 -26.84 -14.12 4.86
N PHE A 18 -27.63 -13.09 4.53
CA PHE A 18 -28.26 -12.94 3.22
C PHE A 18 -27.24 -12.85 2.08
N TYR A 19 -26.20 -12.01 2.23
CA TYR A 19 -25.18 -11.87 1.20
C TYR A 19 -24.34 -13.13 1.06
N ILE A 20 -24.02 -13.82 2.18
CA ILE A 20 -23.32 -15.10 2.17
C ILE A 20 -24.15 -16.16 1.41
N ALA A 21 -25.44 -16.24 1.68
CA ALA A 21 -26.33 -17.17 1.00
C ALA A 21 -26.45 -16.88 -0.50
N ARG A 22 -26.41 -15.59 -0.89
CA ARG A 22 -26.57 -15.16 -2.28
C ARG A 22 -25.34 -15.35 -3.15
N MET A 23 -24.14 -15.09 -2.60
CA MET A 23 -22.90 -15.07 -3.40
C MET A 23 -21.84 -16.07 -2.96
N GLY A 24 -22.08 -16.82 -1.88
CA GLY A 24 -21.11 -17.69 -1.26
C GLY A 24 -20.21 -16.98 -0.25
N ALA A 25 -19.80 -17.69 0.79
CA ALA A 25 -19.02 -17.13 1.89
C ALA A 25 -17.67 -16.56 1.42
N GLU A 26 -16.96 -17.27 0.55
CA GLU A 26 -15.66 -16.85 0.04
C GLU A 26 -15.75 -15.49 -0.68
N VAL A 27 -16.66 -15.36 -1.64
CA VAL A 27 -16.86 -14.12 -2.40
C VAL A 27 -17.30 -12.99 -1.49
N TYR A 28 -18.20 -13.26 -0.54
CA TYR A 28 -18.66 -12.28 0.43
C TYR A 28 -17.52 -11.71 1.28
N TYR A 29 -16.71 -12.59 1.92
CA TYR A 29 -15.62 -12.12 2.79
C TYR A 29 -14.50 -11.46 2.00
N ARG A 30 -14.20 -11.91 0.79
CA ARG A 30 -13.24 -11.25 -0.10
C ARG A 30 -13.68 -9.83 -0.44
N ARG A 31 -14.94 -9.64 -0.83
CA ARG A 31 -15.51 -8.30 -1.11
C ARG A 31 -15.52 -7.41 0.13
N LYS A 32 -15.86 -7.96 1.29
CA LYS A 32 -15.84 -7.22 2.55
C LYS A 32 -14.44 -6.73 2.89
N SER A 33 -13.44 -7.59 2.83
CA SER A 33 -12.04 -7.22 3.11
C SER A 33 -11.51 -6.16 2.12
N VAL A 34 -11.91 -6.23 0.86
CA VAL A 34 -11.57 -5.21 -0.13
C VAL A 34 -12.30 -3.89 0.16
N GLY A 35 -13.58 -3.92 0.57
CA GLY A 35 -14.29 -2.72 1.00
C GLY A 35 -13.59 -2.02 2.17
N GLU A 36 -13.20 -2.78 3.20
CA GLU A 36 -12.43 -2.29 4.33
C GLU A 36 -11.08 -1.68 3.89
N LEU A 37 -10.41 -2.28 2.91
CA LEU A 37 -9.19 -1.75 2.33
C LEU A 37 -9.41 -0.39 1.66
N ILE A 38 -10.47 -0.26 0.85
CA ILE A 38 -10.84 1.00 0.18
C ILE A 38 -11.19 2.09 1.21
N GLU A 39 -11.92 1.73 2.25
CA GLU A 39 -12.25 2.65 3.35
C GLU A 39 -10.99 3.18 4.04
N THR A 40 -9.96 2.33 4.22
CA THR A 40 -8.67 2.75 4.79
C THR A 40 -7.99 3.84 3.95
N PHE A 41 -8.12 3.80 2.62
CA PHE A 41 -7.64 4.88 1.74
C PHE A 41 -8.44 6.17 1.84
N SER A 42 -9.74 6.05 2.15
CA SER A 42 -10.65 7.20 2.20
C SER A 42 -10.60 7.93 3.54
N CYS A 43 -10.28 7.23 4.63
CA CYS A 43 -10.22 7.79 5.99
C CYS A 43 -8.88 8.50 6.25
N ARG A 44 -8.66 9.66 5.64
CA ARG A 44 -7.59 10.59 6.02
C ARG A 44 -7.94 11.47 7.23
N GLU A 45 -9.12 11.32 7.81
CA GLU A 45 -9.59 12.10 8.95
C GLU A 45 -9.40 11.32 10.26
N GLY A 46 -8.35 11.67 10.96
CA GLY A 46 -8.09 11.25 12.32
C GLY A 46 -6.61 11.03 12.58
N LYS A 47 -5.85 12.13 12.74
CA LYS A 47 -4.54 12.04 13.39
C LYS A 47 -4.75 11.36 14.72
N LYS A 48 -4.39 10.09 14.83
CA LYS A 48 -4.21 9.47 16.14
C LYS A 48 -3.02 10.19 16.76
N GLU A 49 -3.23 11.07 17.72
CA GLU A 49 -2.18 11.59 18.57
C GLU A 49 -1.64 10.41 19.39
N TYR A 50 -0.61 9.77 18.88
CA TYR A 50 0.22 8.88 19.69
C TYR A 50 1.14 9.78 20.51
N ILE A 51 0.77 10.02 21.76
CA ILE A 51 1.62 10.68 22.74
C ILE A 51 2.64 9.63 23.19
N PHE A 52 3.74 9.52 22.45
CA PHE A 52 4.92 8.88 23.01
C PHE A 52 5.49 9.87 24.02
N HIS A 53 5.36 9.57 25.31
CA HIS A 53 6.01 10.36 26.33
C HIS A 53 7.52 10.24 26.13
N GLU A 54 8.21 11.36 25.91
CA GLU A 54 9.68 11.42 25.84
C GLU A 54 10.36 10.76 27.06
N ALA A 55 9.64 10.68 28.18
CA ALA A 55 10.09 9.99 29.39
C ALA A 55 10.23 8.46 29.21
N GLU A 56 9.52 7.83 28.29
CA GLU A 56 9.66 6.39 27.99
C GLU A 56 10.83 6.11 27.04
N ILE A 57 11.34 7.14 26.36
CA ILE A 57 12.58 7.10 25.57
C ILE A 57 13.78 7.38 26.48
N ALA A 58 13.67 7.06 27.78
CA ALA A 58 14.79 7.15 28.69
C ALA A 58 15.96 6.37 28.07
N LYS A 59 17.01 7.13 27.73
CA LYS A 59 18.26 6.71 27.13
C LYS A 59 18.69 5.38 27.74
N LEU A 60 18.31 4.28 27.12
CA LEU A 60 19.17 3.11 27.15
C LEU A 60 20.47 3.65 26.56
N GLU A 61 21.45 3.86 27.43
CA GLU A 61 22.79 4.18 26.97
C GLU A 61 23.21 3.03 26.05
N LEU A 62 22.87 3.17 24.78
CA LEU A 62 23.49 2.41 23.72
C LEU A 62 25.01 2.73 23.70
N ASN A 63 25.51 3.42 24.71
CA ASN A 63 26.86 3.91 24.91
C ASN A 63 27.75 2.83 25.54
N GLY A 64 27.90 1.70 24.88
CA GLY A 64 28.79 0.68 25.38
C GLY A 64 29.44 -0.14 24.28
N GLY A 65 30.67 0.18 23.93
CA GLY A 65 31.58 -0.74 23.26
C GLY A 65 31.24 -1.11 21.80
N SER A 66 32.25 -1.51 21.07
CA SER A 66 32.21 -2.05 19.69
C SER A 66 31.69 -3.51 19.63
N GLY A 67 30.75 -3.90 20.49
CA GLY A 67 30.27 -5.28 20.61
C GLY A 67 28.79 -5.46 20.31
N GLU A 68 28.40 -6.71 20.26
CA GLU A 68 27.03 -7.16 20.17
C GLU A 68 26.32 -6.98 21.51
N ILE A 69 25.07 -6.46 21.49
CA ILE A 69 24.27 -6.24 22.70
C ILE A 69 23.03 -7.13 22.65
N PRO A 70 22.93 -8.16 23.50
CA PRO A 70 21.76 -9.01 23.59
C PRO A 70 20.65 -8.35 24.42
N PHE A 71 19.40 -8.49 23.98
CA PHE A 71 18.18 -8.08 24.70
C PHE A 71 17.32 -9.30 24.96
N ARG A 72 16.73 -9.37 26.16
CA ARG A 72 15.81 -10.44 26.58
C ARG A 72 14.52 -9.85 27.16
N GLY A 73 13.39 -10.42 26.75
CA GLY A 73 12.06 -10.01 27.13
C GLY A 73 11.48 -8.96 26.18
N ALA A 74 10.17 -9.09 25.89
CA ALA A 74 9.45 -8.25 24.92
C ALA A 74 9.60 -6.74 25.17
N VAL A 75 9.62 -6.32 26.44
CA VAL A 75 9.76 -4.91 26.83
C VAL A 75 11.10 -4.35 26.35
N HIS A 76 12.19 -5.07 26.60
CA HIS A 76 13.53 -4.63 26.20
C HIS A 76 13.73 -4.64 24.67
N VAL A 77 13.17 -5.66 23.98
CA VAL A 77 13.22 -5.73 22.52
C VAL A 77 12.43 -4.57 21.90
N ARG A 78 11.20 -4.30 22.37
CA ARG A 78 10.42 -3.16 21.89
C ARG A 78 11.10 -1.82 22.16
N HIS A 79 11.73 -1.68 23.32
CA HIS A 79 12.48 -0.48 23.66
C HIS A 79 13.69 -0.28 22.73
N ALA A 80 14.44 -1.35 22.39
CA ALA A 80 15.52 -1.29 21.41
C ALA A 80 15.01 -0.87 20.03
N ILE A 81 13.85 -1.40 19.57
CA ILE A 81 13.20 -1.00 18.32
C ILE A 81 12.84 0.50 18.35
N LEU A 82 12.20 0.96 19.43
CA LEU A 82 11.86 2.37 19.62
C LEU A 82 13.07 3.28 19.45
N GLN A 83 14.16 2.96 20.16
CA GLN A 83 15.37 3.79 20.13
C GLN A 83 15.99 3.86 18.74
N LEU A 84 16.05 2.74 18.00
CA LEU A 84 16.58 2.72 16.64
C LEU A 84 15.72 3.59 15.71
N PHE A 85 14.40 3.45 15.80
CA PHE A 85 13.47 4.17 14.96
C PHE A 85 13.50 5.68 15.23
N PHE A 86 13.40 6.08 16.49
CA PHE A 86 13.49 7.50 16.86
C PHE A 86 14.86 8.09 16.58
N GLY A 87 15.93 7.32 16.81
CA GLY A 87 17.30 7.76 16.51
C GLY A 87 17.51 8.07 15.02
N GLU A 88 16.82 7.38 14.13
CA GLU A 88 16.84 7.70 12.69
C GLU A 88 15.84 8.79 12.32
N ALA A 89 14.67 8.81 12.94
CA ALA A 89 13.63 9.79 12.61
C ALA A 89 13.99 11.23 12.95
N VAL A 90 14.91 11.47 13.89
CA VAL A 90 15.40 12.81 14.24
C VAL A 90 16.50 13.32 13.30
N LYS A 91 17.02 12.47 12.41
CA LYS A 91 18.03 12.87 11.42
C LYS A 91 17.33 13.51 10.23
N GLU A 92 17.98 14.47 9.57
CA GLU A 92 17.49 15.13 8.38
C GLU A 92 17.27 14.13 7.23
N ASP A 93 18.23 13.23 7.03
CA ASP A 93 18.21 12.18 5.99
C ASP A 93 18.13 10.77 6.62
N GLY A 94 17.26 10.57 7.60
CA GLY A 94 17.12 9.30 8.30
C GLY A 94 16.72 8.16 7.37
N LYS A 95 17.33 6.98 7.54
CA LYS A 95 17.06 5.80 6.73
C LYS A 95 16.89 4.55 7.59
N ILE A 96 15.74 3.90 7.43
CA ILE A 96 15.40 2.66 8.13
C ILE A 96 15.09 1.59 7.09
N SER A 97 15.77 0.43 7.18
CA SER A 97 15.43 -0.74 6.37
C SER A 97 14.95 -1.85 7.30
N VAL A 98 13.76 -2.39 7.02
CA VAL A 98 13.12 -3.40 7.87
C VAL A 98 12.76 -4.66 7.09
N LEU A 99 13.13 -5.81 7.63
CA LEU A 99 12.62 -7.12 7.25
C LEU A 99 11.70 -7.58 8.38
N VAL A 100 10.43 -7.20 8.31
CA VAL A 100 9.43 -7.43 9.36
C VAL A 100 8.11 -7.78 8.70
N GLN A 101 7.31 -8.64 9.32
CA GLN A 101 5.97 -8.92 8.80
C GLN A 101 4.98 -7.84 9.20
N PRO A 102 4.03 -7.47 8.31
CA PRO A 102 3.04 -6.42 8.61
C PRO A 102 2.06 -6.76 9.73
N ASP A 103 1.99 -8.01 10.17
CA ASP A 103 1.19 -8.43 11.32
C ASP A 103 1.87 -8.08 12.68
N PHE A 104 3.10 -7.58 12.66
CA PHE A 104 3.72 -6.96 13.83
C PHE A 104 3.22 -5.52 14.01
N ASP A 105 2.04 -5.39 14.61
CA ASP A 105 1.32 -4.12 14.79
C ASP A 105 2.20 -3.01 15.37
N PHE A 106 2.98 -3.32 16.41
CA PHE A 106 3.85 -2.35 17.06
C PHE A 106 4.85 -1.69 16.09
N ALA A 107 5.48 -2.46 15.21
CA ALA A 107 6.40 -1.89 14.24
C ALA A 107 5.65 -1.07 13.17
N MET A 108 4.49 -1.54 12.71
CA MET A 108 3.69 -0.84 11.70
C MET A 108 3.16 0.50 12.22
N GLU A 109 2.62 0.53 13.44
CA GLU A 109 2.17 1.75 14.09
C GLU A 109 3.31 2.76 14.27
N LEU A 110 4.48 2.26 14.68
CA LEU A 110 5.67 3.10 14.86
C LEU A 110 6.17 3.69 13.55
N LEU A 111 6.27 2.90 12.47
CA LEU A 111 6.65 3.38 11.14
C LEU A 111 5.67 4.43 10.61
N GLN A 112 4.37 4.26 10.86
CA GLN A 112 3.35 5.25 10.49
C GLN A 112 3.58 6.57 11.22
N VAL A 113 3.70 6.55 12.55
CA VAL A 113 3.90 7.76 13.36
C VAL A 113 5.16 8.51 12.95
N LEU A 114 6.27 7.80 12.75
CA LEU A 114 7.53 8.43 12.35
C LEU A 114 7.47 9.00 10.93
N GLY A 115 6.79 8.32 10.01
CA GLY A 115 6.56 8.82 8.66
C GLY A 115 5.69 10.08 8.62
N GLU A 116 4.73 10.22 9.55
CA GLU A 116 3.92 11.44 9.71
C GLU A 116 4.73 12.60 10.30
N GLN A 117 5.69 12.31 11.18
CA GLN A 117 6.52 13.32 11.85
C GLN A 117 7.70 13.81 11.00
N ASN A 118 8.31 12.93 10.18
CA ASN A 118 9.44 13.27 9.34
C ASN A 118 9.19 12.89 7.86
N PRO A 119 8.79 13.86 7.02
CA PRO A 119 8.58 13.62 5.58
C PRO A 119 9.87 13.24 4.82
N ASN A 120 11.05 13.54 5.36
CA ASN A 120 12.34 13.21 4.74
C ASN A 120 12.84 11.80 5.11
N LEU A 121 12.15 11.12 6.03
CA LEU A 121 12.52 9.76 6.43
C LEU A 121 12.33 8.79 5.26
N THR A 122 13.38 8.02 4.96
CA THR A 122 13.32 6.93 3.98
C THR A 122 13.13 5.60 4.69
N ILE A 123 12.09 4.86 4.33
CA ILE A 123 11.78 3.55 4.90
C ILE A 123 11.78 2.51 3.78
N HIS A 124 12.65 1.51 3.88
CA HIS A 124 12.65 0.32 3.04
C HIS A 124 12.06 -0.86 3.81
N HIS A 125 10.93 -1.36 3.38
CA HIS A 125 10.24 -2.46 4.05
C HIS A 125 10.14 -3.70 3.14
N LEU A 126 10.76 -4.79 3.56
CA LEU A 126 10.68 -6.09 2.91
C LEU A 126 9.86 -7.05 3.78
N PHE A 127 8.87 -7.72 3.18
CA PHE A 127 8.02 -8.68 3.88
C PHE A 127 7.58 -9.83 2.97
N CYS A 128 7.05 -10.88 3.61
CA CYS A 128 6.55 -12.07 2.93
C CYS A 128 5.04 -12.01 2.78
N MET A 129 4.53 -12.25 1.58
CA MET A 129 3.13 -12.58 1.32
C MET A 129 2.95 -14.10 1.28
N ASN A 130 1.80 -14.57 1.75
CA ASN A 130 1.49 -15.98 1.76
C ASN A 130 1.17 -16.48 0.35
N ASN A 131 1.87 -17.54 -0.09
CA ASN A 131 1.66 -18.18 -1.40
C ASN A 131 0.54 -19.22 -1.37
N ASN A 132 0.03 -19.57 -0.21
CA ASN A 132 -0.99 -20.62 -0.04
C ASN A 132 -2.37 -19.98 0.25
N GLU A 133 -3.10 -19.63 -0.81
CA GLU A 133 -4.44 -19.06 -0.69
C GLU A 133 -5.48 -19.99 -0.06
N LYS A 134 -5.22 -21.29 0.01
CA LYS A 134 -6.19 -22.28 0.50
C LYS A 134 -6.29 -22.36 2.03
N LEU A 135 -5.34 -21.76 2.76
CA LEU A 135 -5.17 -22.00 4.19
C LEU A 135 -5.73 -20.92 5.10
N THR A 136 -6.19 -19.84 4.57
CA THR A 136 -6.78 -18.84 5.45
C THR A 136 -8.24 -19.13 5.66
N SER A 137 -8.66 -19.11 6.93
CA SER A 137 -10.07 -19.10 7.27
C SER A 137 -10.78 -18.14 6.33
N MET A 138 -11.93 -18.51 5.77
CA MET A 138 -12.72 -17.66 4.84
C MET A 138 -12.95 -16.22 5.34
N ARG A 139 -12.62 -15.93 6.60
CA ARG A 139 -12.84 -14.65 7.27
C ARG A 139 -11.64 -13.70 7.24
N LYS A 140 -10.40 -14.17 7.05
CA LYS A 140 -9.21 -13.31 7.03
C LYS A 140 -8.26 -13.76 5.93
N ASN A 141 -8.09 -12.91 4.92
CA ASN A 141 -7.03 -13.08 3.94
C ASN A 141 -5.77 -12.39 4.47
N TYR A 142 -4.71 -13.17 4.72
CA TYR A 142 -3.45 -12.66 5.26
C TYR A 142 -2.86 -11.53 4.41
N ASN A 143 -2.80 -11.73 3.09
CA ASN A 143 -2.21 -10.73 2.19
C ASN A 143 -2.99 -9.42 2.19
N LEU A 144 -4.33 -9.46 2.22
CA LEU A 144 -5.15 -8.26 2.36
C LEU A 144 -4.96 -7.58 3.73
N SER A 145 -4.81 -8.36 4.79
CA SER A 145 -4.50 -7.81 6.12
C SER A 145 -3.14 -7.10 6.15
N CYS A 146 -2.13 -7.65 5.45
CA CYS A 146 -0.83 -6.97 5.26
C CYS A 146 -1.01 -5.63 4.55
N LEU A 147 -1.77 -5.59 3.47
CA LEU A 147 -2.02 -4.35 2.73
C LEU A 147 -2.73 -3.31 3.61
N GLN A 148 -3.75 -3.69 4.38
CA GLN A 148 -4.45 -2.78 5.30
C GLN A 148 -3.51 -2.08 6.29
N LYS A 149 -2.43 -2.74 6.71
CA LYS A 149 -1.45 -2.19 7.65
C LYS A 149 -0.36 -1.35 6.99
N ILE A 150 -0.01 -1.68 5.75
CA ILE A 150 1.01 -0.98 4.98
C ILE A 150 0.48 0.35 4.40
N LEU A 151 -0.76 0.37 3.92
CA LEU A 151 -1.34 1.51 3.23
C LEU A 151 -1.33 2.82 4.04
N PRO A 152 -1.63 2.83 5.36
CA PRO A 152 -1.52 4.05 6.16
C PRO A 152 -0.11 4.64 6.13
N ILE A 153 0.94 3.80 6.16
CA ILE A 153 2.33 4.24 6.12
C ILE A 153 2.67 4.87 4.76
N CYS A 154 2.19 4.28 3.66
CA CYS A 154 2.35 4.86 2.32
C CYS A 154 1.71 6.25 2.19
N ALA A 155 0.68 6.53 2.98
CA ALA A 155 -0.05 7.80 2.97
C ALA A 155 0.58 8.89 3.87
N CYS A 156 1.61 8.58 4.67
CA CYS A 156 2.21 9.49 5.65
C CYS A 156 3.04 10.64 5.04
N GLY A 157 3.41 10.55 3.78
CA GLY A 157 4.21 11.59 3.10
C GLY A 157 5.72 11.38 3.15
N CYS A 158 6.24 10.43 3.94
CA CYS A 158 7.64 10.01 3.91
C CYS A 158 7.95 9.15 2.68
N ASP A 159 9.25 8.92 2.39
CA ASP A 159 9.65 8.02 1.32
C ASP A 159 9.57 6.55 1.76
N TYR A 160 8.36 6.03 1.84
CA TYR A 160 8.12 4.64 2.18
C TYR A 160 8.09 3.77 0.92
N ARG A 161 8.98 2.78 0.87
CA ARG A 161 9.10 1.82 -0.22
C ARG A 161 8.95 0.42 0.33
N ALA A 162 7.96 -0.34 -0.15
CA ALA A 162 7.67 -1.70 0.26
C ALA A 162 7.98 -2.69 -0.86
N TRP A 163 8.62 -3.80 -0.50
CA TRP A 163 8.88 -4.95 -1.38
C TRP A 163 8.30 -6.21 -0.76
N TYR A 164 7.85 -7.10 -1.59
CA TYR A 164 7.32 -8.38 -1.15
C TYR A 164 7.86 -9.55 -1.98
N TYR A 165 7.82 -10.72 -1.39
CA TYR A 165 8.00 -12.00 -2.07
C TYR A 165 6.97 -12.99 -1.53
N TYR A 166 6.66 -14.02 -2.31
CA TYR A 166 5.71 -15.06 -1.90
C TYR A 166 6.43 -16.25 -1.28
N ASP A 167 5.97 -16.69 -0.11
CA ASP A 167 6.42 -17.92 0.53
C ASP A 167 5.34 -18.42 1.52
N ASN A 168 5.59 -19.56 2.16
CA ASN A 168 4.77 -20.04 3.25
C ASN A 168 5.10 -19.27 4.54
N VAL A 169 4.27 -18.29 4.87
CA VAL A 169 4.48 -17.42 6.05
C VAL A 169 4.52 -18.24 7.33
N ALA A 170 3.63 -19.24 7.50
CA ALA A 170 3.61 -20.08 8.69
C ALA A 170 4.92 -20.88 8.87
N ALA A 171 5.51 -21.37 7.78
CA ALA A 171 6.80 -22.07 7.83
C ALA A 171 7.96 -21.13 8.15
N ARG A 172 7.86 -19.85 7.76
CA ARG A 172 8.89 -18.84 8.05
C ARG A 172 8.88 -18.34 9.48
N LEU A 173 7.72 -18.30 10.10
CA LEU A 173 7.55 -17.91 11.50
C LEU A 173 7.77 -19.09 12.47
N ASN A 174 8.20 -20.24 11.97
CA ASN A 174 8.49 -21.38 12.84
C ASN A 174 9.60 -21.03 13.85
N GLU A 175 9.40 -21.49 15.08
CA GLU A 175 10.30 -21.29 16.23
C GLU A 175 11.75 -21.73 15.99
N PHE A 176 12.01 -22.52 14.94
CA PHE A 176 13.35 -22.94 14.52
C PHE A 176 14.20 -21.84 13.86
N ARG A 177 13.62 -20.69 13.48
CA ARG A 177 14.38 -19.53 12.99
C ARG A 177 14.68 -18.60 14.15
N LEU A 178 15.95 -18.53 14.56
CA LEU A 178 16.37 -17.78 15.73
C LEU A 178 16.04 -16.28 15.62
N PHE A 179 16.33 -15.64 14.48
CA PHE A 179 16.14 -14.22 14.26
C PHE A 179 15.61 -13.95 12.84
N PRO A 180 14.29 -14.16 12.59
CA PRO A 180 13.71 -13.95 11.26
C PRO A 180 13.51 -12.48 10.89
N TYR A 181 13.58 -11.57 11.86
CA TYR A 181 13.36 -10.15 11.70
C TYR A 181 14.65 -9.35 11.82
N LEU A 182 14.72 -8.28 11.04
CA LEU A 182 15.87 -7.40 10.97
C LEU A 182 15.43 -5.95 10.82
N ILE A 183 16.05 -5.06 11.58
CA ILE A 183 15.98 -3.61 11.41
C ILE A 183 17.39 -3.13 11.16
N LEU A 184 17.61 -2.39 10.09
CA LEU A 184 18.89 -1.81 9.71
C LEU A 184 18.78 -0.29 9.68
N THR A 185 19.74 0.37 10.29
CA THR A 185 19.99 1.80 10.21
C THR A 185 21.39 2.05 9.68
N GLU A 186 21.80 3.30 9.61
CA GLU A 186 23.17 3.63 9.19
C GLU A 186 24.24 3.04 10.13
N HIS A 187 23.99 3.03 11.44
CA HIS A 187 24.99 2.70 12.43
C HIS A 187 24.68 1.47 13.28
N CYS A 188 23.52 0.86 13.08
CA CYS A 188 23.07 -0.27 13.88
C CYS A 188 22.26 -1.26 13.06
N ALA A 189 22.29 -2.54 13.48
CA ALA A 189 21.41 -3.58 13.03
C ALA A 189 20.81 -4.32 14.22
N LEU A 190 19.50 -4.50 14.28
CA LEU A 190 18.81 -5.27 15.30
C LEU A 190 18.17 -6.50 14.66
N ALA A 191 18.69 -7.69 14.99
CA ALA A 191 18.06 -8.95 14.62
C ALA A 191 17.23 -9.46 15.80
N PHE A 192 15.98 -9.92 15.58
CA PHE A 192 15.10 -10.33 16.67
C PHE A 192 14.22 -11.53 16.33
N SER A 193 13.82 -12.25 17.39
CA SER A 193 13.02 -13.46 17.29
C SER A 193 11.55 -13.18 16.91
N ALA A 194 10.88 -14.20 16.37
CA ALA A 194 9.48 -14.08 15.93
C ALA A 194 8.50 -13.78 17.07
N ASP A 195 8.83 -14.22 18.28
CA ASP A 195 8.07 -13.99 19.51
C ASP A 195 8.41 -12.66 20.19
N TYR A 196 9.36 -11.90 19.63
CA TYR A 196 9.85 -10.62 20.17
C TYR A 196 10.46 -10.71 21.57
N GLN A 197 10.90 -11.91 21.99
CA GLN A 197 11.48 -12.12 23.32
C GLN A 197 13.01 -11.98 23.34
N ASN A 198 13.65 -12.12 22.20
CA ASN A 198 15.11 -12.07 22.11
C ASN A 198 15.52 -11.20 20.92
N ALA A 199 16.58 -10.39 21.14
CA ALA A 199 17.18 -9.60 20.06
C ALA A 199 18.69 -9.47 20.30
N ILE A 200 19.41 -9.19 19.22
CA ILE A 200 20.83 -8.84 19.25
C ILE A 200 21.02 -7.57 18.41
N LEU A 201 21.63 -6.55 19.02
CA LEU A 201 22.04 -5.33 18.35
C LEU A 201 23.49 -5.45 17.93
N PHE A 202 23.77 -5.19 16.66
CA PHE A 202 25.08 -5.17 16.04
C PHE A 202 25.48 -3.73 15.73
N ARG A 203 26.78 -3.41 15.90
CA ARG A 203 27.35 -2.08 15.63
C ARG A 203 28.67 -2.13 14.88
N GLU A 204 29.25 -3.33 14.75
CA GLU A 204 30.54 -3.52 14.08
C GLU A 204 30.30 -3.29 12.56
N GLU A 205 31.10 -2.39 11.97
CA GLU A 205 30.92 -1.90 10.59
C GLU A 205 30.99 -3.02 9.54
N THR A 206 31.85 -4.02 9.73
CA THR A 206 31.96 -5.15 8.80
C THR A 206 30.66 -5.97 8.80
N THR A 207 30.10 -6.21 9.98
CA THR A 207 28.83 -6.91 10.16
C THR A 207 27.66 -6.11 9.56
N LEU A 208 27.64 -4.79 9.80
CA LEU A 208 26.61 -3.91 9.23
C LEU A 208 26.67 -3.88 7.71
N ARG A 209 27.86 -3.78 7.13
CA ARG A 209 28.03 -3.82 5.68
C ARG A 209 27.53 -5.14 5.09
N MET A 210 27.90 -6.27 5.67
CA MET A 210 27.41 -7.58 5.25
C MET A 210 25.88 -7.66 5.31
N MET A 211 25.24 -7.19 6.40
CA MET A 211 23.79 -7.21 6.56
C MET A 211 23.09 -6.29 5.55
N ARG A 212 23.64 -5.13 5.22
CA ARG A 212 23.13 -4.24 4.16
C ARG A 212 23.21 -4.90 2.79
N GLU A 213 24.34 -5.51 2.44
CA GLU A 213 24.53 -6.23 1.17
C GLU A 213 23.54 -7.39 1.05
N MET A 214 23.31 -8.15 2.14
CA MET A 214 22.30 -9.21 2.18
C MET A 214 20.89 -8.65 1.97
N PHE A 215 20.53 -7.58 2.66
CA PHE A 215 19.21 -6.94 2.53
C PHE A 215 18.98 -6.43 1.11
N GLU A 216 19.94 -5.75 0.51
CA GLU A 216 19.90 -5.32 -0.90
C GLU A 216 19.80 -6.49 -1.87
N GLY A 217 20.47 -7.59 -1.57
CA GLY A 217 20.35 -8.84 -2.33
C GLY A 217 18.93 -9.41 -2.29
N TYR A 218 18.27 -9.33 -1.14
CA TYR A 218 16.85 -9.74 -1.01
C TYR A 218 15.92 -8.80 -1.75
N LEU A 219 16.13 -7.47 -1.70
CA LEU A 219 15.33 -6.51 -2.46
C LEU A 219 15.39 -6.80 -3.98
N LYS A 220 16.55 -7.14 -4.52
CA LYS A 220 16.71 -7.48 -5.96
C LYS A 220 15.96 -8.74 -6.38
N GLN A 221 15.63 -9.63 -5.45
CA GLN A 221 14.87 -10.86 -5.67
C GLN A 221 13.39 -10.72 -5.32
N SER A 222 12.97 -9.54 -4.90
CA SER A 222 11.60 -9.23 -4.47
C SER A 222 10.94 -8.25 -5.43
N GLU A 223 9.62 -8.24 -5.43
CA GLU A 223 8.82 -7.34 -6.25
C GLU A 223 8.45 -6.07 -5.47
N PRO A 224 8.53 -4.88 -6.07
CA PRO A 224 8.02 -3.67 -5.45
C PRO A 224 6.50 -3.77 -5.27
N LEU A 225 6.01 -3.42 -4.07
CA LEU A 225 4.57 -3.43 -3.80
C LEU A 225 3.85 -2.25 -4.43
N PHE A 226 4.53 -1.10 -4.50
CA PHE A 226 4.00 0.15 -5.04
C PHE A 226 5.01 0.78 -5.98
N GLU A 227 4.50 1.32 -7.07
CA GLU A 227 5.25 2.18 -7.98
C GLU A 227 4.68 3.60 -7.87
N ARG A 228 5.57 4.61 -7.82
CA ARG A 228 5.17 6.02 -7.88
C ARG A 228 5.03 6.43 -9.34
N LEU A 229 3.88 7.01 -9.66
CA LEU A 229 3.59 7.56 -10.98
C LEU A 229 3.66 9.10 -10.92
N ASP A 230 4.82 9.62 -10.53
CA ASP A 230 5.08 11.04 -10.30
C ASP A 230 5.72 11.75 -11.50
N THR A 231 6.11 10.98 -12.52
CA THR A 231 6.70 11.52 -13.76
C THR A 231 5.90 11.07 -14.99
N VAL A 232 6.01 11.84 -16.06
CA VAL A 232 5.43 11.47 -17.37
C VAL A 232 5.95 10.12 -17.84
N GLN A 233 7.25 9.86 -17.62
CA GLN A 233 7.88 8.62 -18.05
C GLN A 233 7.35 7.39 -17.28
N SER A 234 7.18 7.52 -15.95
CA SER A 234 6.58 6.44 -15.13
C SER A 234 5.12 6.20 -15.52
N GLN A 235 4.38 7.27 -15.81
CA GLN A 235 2.99 7.16 -16.27
C GLN A 235 2.86 6.47 -17.64
N LEU A 236 3.75 6.79 -18.58
CA LEU A 236 3.81 6.11 -19.88
C LEU A 236 4.11 4.63 -19.72
N GLY A 237 5.15 4.29 -18.95
CA GLY A 237 5.53 2.90 -18.70
C GLY A 237 4.41 2.09 -18.04
N TYR A 238 3.70 2.70 -17.08
CA TYR A 238 2.53 2.09 -16.46
C TYR A 238 1.38 1.86 -17.46
N THR A 239 1.05 2.86 -18.26
CA THR A 239 0.01 2.75 -19.30
C THR A 239 0.32 1.65 -20.32
N GLU A 240 1.56 1.56 -20.78
CA GLU A 240 2.01 0.49 -21.68
C GLU A 240 1.94 -0.89 -21.03
N THR A 241 2.27 -0.98 -19.74
CA THR A 241 2.16 -2.21 -18.95
C THR A 241 0.70 -2.64 -18.82
N LEU A 242 -0.22 -1.73 -18.52
CA LEU A 242 -1.66 -2.01 -18.48
C LEU A 242 -2.15 -2.53 -19.85
N ILE A 243 -1.81 -1.86 -20.94
CA ILE A 243 -2.18 -2.29 -22.30
C ILE A 243 -1.70 -3.72 -22.57
N ARG A 244 -0.43 -4.02 -22.27
CA ARG A 244 0.13 -5.37 -22.45
C ARG A 244 -0.63 -6.42 -21.64
N HIS A 245 -0.95 -6.13 -20.38
CA HIS A 245 -1.72 -7.03 -19.52
C HIS A 245 -3.14 -7.24 -20.03
N PHE A 246 -3.80 -6.20 -20.56
CA PHE A 246 -5.14 -6.32 -21.15
C PHE A 246 -5.14 -7.19 -22.40
N VAL A 247 -4.11 -7.10 -23.22
CA VAL A 247 -3.98 -7.88 -24.46
C VAL A 247 -3.54 -9.32 -24.19
N ALA A 248 -2.64 -9.52 -23.21
CA ALA A 248 -2.02 -10.83 -22.96
C ALA A 248 -2.88 -11.80 -22.15
N SER A 249 -3.87 -11.33 -21.41
CA SER A 249 -4.66 -12.16 -20.50
C SER A 249 -6.16 -12.01 -20.72
N ASP A 250 -6.84 -13.15 -20.77
CA ASP A 250 -8.29 -13.27 -20.88
C ASP A 250 -8.99 -13.38 -19.53
N SER A 251 -8.23 -13.27 -18.43
CA SER A 251 -8.72 -13.42 -17.06
C SER A 251 -9.56 -12.22 -16.60
N PRO A 252 -10.54 -12.42 -15.71
CA PRO A 252 -11.27 -11.33 -15.07
C PRO A 252 -10.33 -10.39 -14.34
N ARG A 253 -10.57 -9.09 -14.41
CA ARG A 253 -9.78 -8.03 -13.79
C ARG A 253 -10.58 -7.23 -12.83
N TYR A 254 -9.92 -6.78 -11.76
CA TYR A 254 -10.53 -6.00 -10.70
C TYR A 254 -9.69 -4.76 -10.46
N PHE A 255 -10.31 -3.59 -10.63
CA PHE A 255 -9.71 -2.29 -10.32
C PHE A 255 -10.29 -1.76 -9.03
N PHE A 256 -9.43 -1.35 -8.12
CA PHE A 256 -9.80 -0.71 -6.87
C PHE A 256 -9.18 0.69 -6.87
N GLN A 257 -10.02 1.70 -6.98
CA GLN A 257 -9.59 3.09 -7.11
C GLN A 257 -10.51 3.98 -6.28
N ARG A 258 -10.01 5.12 -5.83
CA ARG A 258 -10.85 6.12 -5.18
C ARG A 258 -11.85 6.70 -6.19
N MET A 259 -11.38 7.02 -7.38
CA MET A 259 -12.14 7.59 -8.50
C MET A 259 -12.32 6.50 -9.58
N PRO A 260 -13.44 6.46 -10.32
CA PRO A 260 -13.54 5.57 -11.46
C PRO A 260 -12.47 5.86 -12.49
N CYS A 261 -11.90 4.82 -13.11
CA CYS A 261 -10.93 4.99 -14.20
C CYS A 261 -11.58 5.65 -15.39
N LEU A 262 -11.39 6.95 -15.52
CA LEU A 262 -11.94 7.76 -16.60
C LEU A 262 -11.01 7.88 -17.81
N SER A 263 -9.74 7.49 -17.67
CA SER A 263 -8.72 7.54 -18.74
C SER A 263 -9.14 6.78 -19.99
N GLY A 264 -9.85 5.66 -19.83
CA GLY A 264 -10.41 4.89 -20.93
C GLY A 264 -11.55 5.60 -21.70
N LEU A 265 -12.02 6.75 -21.24
CA LEU A 265 -13.09 7.53 -21.85
C LEU A 265 -12.63 8.89 -22.38
N LEU A 266 -11.37 9.26 -22.11
CA LEU A 266 -10.78 10.50 -22.62
C LEU A 266 -10.63 10.42 -24.15
N THR A 267 -10.95 11.52 -24.84
CA THR A 267 -10.73 11.63 -26.29
C THR A 267 -9.39 12.30 -26.57
N ALA A 268 -8.88 12.10 -27.79
CA ALA A 268 -7.65 12.75 -28.22
C ALA A 268 -7.78 14.28 -28.15
N GLU A 269 -8.96 14.84 -28.51
CA GLU A 269 -9.20 16.29 -28.46
C GLU A 269 -9.20 16.81 -27.00
N MET A 270 -9.73 16.05 -26.04
CA MET A 270 -9.63 16.40 -24.62
C MET A 270 -8.16 16.42 -24.15
N LEU A 271 -7.39 15.40 -24.51
CA LEU A 271 -5.98 15.33 -24.17
C LEU A 271 -5.18 16.47 -24.82
N GLU A 272 -5.44 16.79 -26.07
CA GLU A 272 -4.79 17.90 -26.77
C GLU A 272 -5.09 19.24 -26.14
N ARG A 273 -6.30 19.46 -25.60
CA ARG A 273 -6.68 20.71 -24.93
C ARG A 273 -6.08 20.82 -23.53
N HIS A 274 -6.06 19.73 -22.78
CA HIS A 274 -5.77 19.78 -21.35
C HIS A 274 -4.33 19.44 -20.99
N LEU A 275 -3.61 18.63 -21.78
CA LEU A 275 -2.20 18.35 -21.52
C LEU A 275 -1.34 19.61 -21.77
N VAL A 276 -0.43 19.88 -20.83
CA VAL A 276 0.50 21.01 -20.91
C VAL A 276 1.29 20.92 -22.22
N LYS A 277 1.36 22.03 -22.97
CA LYS A 277 1.96 22.07 -24.31
C LYS A 277 3.46 21.73 -24.30
N GLU A 278 4.14 22.23 -23.29
CA GLU A 278 5.60 22.10 -23.09
C GLU A 278 5.97 20.75 -22.41
N MET A 279 5.00 19.88 -22.15
CA MET A 279 5.25 18.61 -21.48
C MET A 279 6.12 17.68 -22.33
N PRO A 280 7.25 17.19 -21.81
CA PRO A 280 8.06 16.19 -22.51
C PRO A 280 7.24 14.92 -22.77
N GLY A 281 7.29 14.40 -23.99
CA GLY A 281 6.55 13.18 -24.34
C GLY A 281 5.04 13.36 -24.53
N ARG A 282 4.52 14.57 -24.65
CA ARG A 282 3.10 14.89 -24.82
C ARG A 282 2.40 14.07 -25.90
N GLU A 283 2.98 13.99 -27.09
CA GLU A 283 2.41 13.20 -28.19
C GLU A 283 2.42 11.70 -27.90
N GLN A 284 3.45 11.21 -27.19
CA GLN A 284 3.49 9.81 -26.77
C GLN A 284 2.39 9.52 -25.77
N MET A 285 2.15 10.43 -24.82
CA MET A 285 1.05 10.31 -23.85
C MET A 285 -0.31 10.28 -24.54
N ILE A 286 -0.57 11.18 -25.49
CA ILE A 286 -1.83 11.19 -26.26
C ILE A 286 -2.05 9.85 -26.97
N ARG A 287 -1.02 9.33 -27.64
CA ARG A 287 -1.11 8.04 -28.31
C ARG A 287 -1.33 6.87 -27.34
N ALA A 288 -0.60 6.84 -26.22
CA ALA A 288 -0.72 5.78 -25.21
C ALA A 288 -2.12 5.76 -24.57
N VAL A 289 -2.64 6.92 -24.19
CA VAL A 289 -3.99 7.03 -23.60
C VAL A 289 -5.08 6.70 -24.62
N ALA A 290 -4.95 7.13 -25.85
CA ALA A 290 -5.90 6.76 -26.92
C ALA A 290 -5.89 5.23 -27.19
N GLN A 291 -4.72 4.60 -27.17
CA GLN A 291 -4.61 3.14 -27.30
C GLN A 291 -5.23 2.44 -26.07
N TYR A 292 -4.94 2.92 -24.86
CA TYR A 292 -5.52 2.41 -23.63
C TYR A 292 -7.05 2.50 -23.66
N ALA A 293 -7.61 3.64 -24.06
CA ALA A 293 -9.04 3.83 -24.17
C ALA A 293 -9.69 2.80 -25.11
N LYS A 294 -9.08 2.53 -26.24
CA LYS A 294 -9.55 1.50 -27.19
C LYS A 294 -9.57 0.10 -26.59
N VAL A 295 -8.51 -0.27 -25.89
CA VAL A 295 -8.39 -1.58 -25.25
C VAL A 295 -9.37 -1.71 -24.09
N MET A 296 -9.50 -0.68 -23.25
CA MET A 296 -10.44 -0.64 -22.13
C MET A 296 -11.89 -0.81 -22.58
N GLN A 297 -12.32 -0.08 -23.59
CA GLN A 297 -13.69 -0.17 -24.13
C GLN A 297 -14.00 -1.61 -24.57
N THR A 298 -13.08 -2.28 -25.27
CA THR A 298 -13.24 -3.68 -25.66
C THR A 298 -13.38 -4.60 -24.43
N GLN A 299 -12.53 -4.43 -23.42
CA GLN A 299 -12.52 -5.27 -22.21
C GLN A 299 -13.74 -5.04 -21.32
N VAL A 300 -14.30 -3.83 -21.29
CA VAL A 300 -15.54 -3.52 -20.57
C VAL A 300 -16.74 -4.17 -21.28
N LEU A 301 -16.80 -4.07 -22.61
CA LEU A 301 -17.85 -4.73 -23.39
C LEU A 301 -17.84 -6.25 -23.21
N ASP A 302 -16.66 -6.86 -23.11
CA ASP A 302 -16.50 -8.30 -22.82
C ASP A 302 -16.82 -8.68 -21.38
N LYS A 303 -17.24 -7.72 -20.51
CA LYS A 303 -17.55 -7.91 -19.09
C LYS A 303 -16.42 -8.57 -18.26
N LYS A 304 -15.18 -8.43 -18.71
CA LYS A 304 -13.99 -8.98 -18.03
C LYS A 304 -13.40 -8.04 -17.00
N THR A 305 -13.88 -6.80 -16.93
CA THR A 305 -13.36 -5.77 -16.04
C THR A 305 -14.42 -5.35 -15.03
N THR A 306 -14.07 -5.39 -13.76
CA THR A 306 -14.89 -4.89 -12.65
C THR A 306 -14.15 -3.75 -11.97
N MET A 307 -14.81 -2.60 -11.82
CA MET A 307 -14.24 -1.43 -11.14
C MET A 307 -14.94 -1.18 -9.81
N PHE A 308 -14.16 -0.97 -8.77
CA PHE A 308 -14.62 -0.53 -7.45
C PHE A 308 -14.08 0.88 -7.22
N PHE A 309 -14.95 1.81 -6.87
CA PHE A 309 -14.61 3.20 -6.60
C PHE A 309 -15.54 3.79 -5.55
N SER A 310 -15.15 4.93 -4.95
CA SER A 310 -15.92 5.59 -3.91
C SER A 310 -16.83 6.68 -4.49
N GLU A 311 -17.95 6.95 -3.80
CA GLU A 311 -18.82 8.09 -4.11
C GLU A 311 -18.07 9.43 -3.97
N ASP A 312 -17.19 9.55 -2.94
CA ASP A 312 -16.38 10.74 -2.72
C ASP A 312 -15.38 10.99 -3.84
N GLY A 313 -14.83 9.93 -4.46
CA GLY A 313 -13.99 10.06 -5.65
C GLY A 313 -14.75 10.66 -6.84
N VAL A 314 -15.98 10.23 -7.06
CA VAL A 314 -16.86 10.81 -8.12
C VAL A 314 -17.18 12.27 -7.83
N LYS A 315 -17.54 12.62 -6.58
CA LYS A 315 -17.78 14.01 -6.16
C LYS A 315 -16.56 14.88 -6.38
N SER A 316 -15.38 14.40 -5.93
CA SER A 316 -14.11 15.11 -6.11
C SER A 316 -13.81 15.39 -7.57
N PHE A 317 -14.04 14.41 -8.47
CA PHE A 317 -13.90 14.64 -9.91
C PHE A 317 -14.85 15.71 -10.44
N LEU A 318 -16.14 15.62 -10.08
CA LEU A 318 -17.15 16.60 -10.52
C LEU A 318 -16.84 18.02 -10.04
N GLU A 319 -16.28 18.16 -8.83
CA GLU A 319 -15.91 19.45 -8.27
C GLU A 319 -14.62 20.01 -8.87
N THR A 320 -13.59 19.17 -9.04
CA THR A 320 -12.25 19.63 -9.40
C THR A 320 -11.93 19.51 -10.89
N GLY A 321 -12.57 18.60 -11.63
CA GLY A 321 -12.23 18.25 -13.01
C GLY A 321 -10.89 17.52 -13.14
N ARG A 322 -10.33 17.01 -12.04
CA ARG A 322 -9.06 16.30 -12.02
C ARG A 322 -9.28 14.81 -11.91
N VAL A 323 -8.49 14.05 -12.66
CA VAL A 323 -8.42 12.59 -12.57
C VAL A 323 -7.20 12.23 -11.72
N ASP A 324 -7.35 11.31 -10.76
CA ASP A 324 -6.26 10.93 -9.85
C ASP A 324 -5.13 10.14 -10.55
N GLU A 325 -5.37 9.72 -11.79
CA GLU A 325 -4.46 8.86 -12.57
C GLU A 325 -3.26 9.64 -13.16
N TYR A 326 -3.30 10.97 -13.20
CA TYR A 326 -2.24 11.79 -13.79
C TYR A 326 -1.71 12.83 -12.81
N PRO A 327 -0.40 13.12 -12.82
CA PRO A 327 0.18 14.20 -12.04
C PRO A 327 -0.49 15.54 -12.38
N LYS A 328 -0.80 16.33 -11.35
CA LYS A 328 -1.54 17.59 -11.47
C LYS A 328 -0.83 18.62 -12.37
N GLU A 329 0.47 18.52 -12.45
CA GLU A 329 1.36 19.41 -13.22
C GLU A 329 1.32 19.10 -14.71
N CYS A 330 0.87 17.91 -15.09
CA CYS A 330 0.86 17.47 -16.49
C CYS A 330 -0.33 17.98 -17.29
N TYR A 331 -1.40 18.43 -16.62
CA TYR A 331 -2.63 18.85 -17.32
C TYR A 331 -3.45 19.88 -16.56
N SER A 332 -4.25 20.66 -17.29
CA SER A 332 -5.28 21.55 -16.74
C SER A 332 -6.56 20.76 -16.43
N PRO A 333 -7.34 21.16 -15.39
CA PRO A 333 -8.61 20.50 -15.08
C PRO A 333 -9.56 20.48 -16.27
N LEU A 334 -10.34 19.42 -16.41
CA LEU A 334 -11.43 19.33 -17.39
C LEU A 334 -12.51 20.37 -17.06
N ASP A 335 -13.14 20.94 -18.10
CA ASP A 335 -14.23 21.86 -17.91
C ASP A 335 -15.53 21.13 -17.44
N PHE A 336 -16.53 21.92 -17.03
CA PHE A 336 -17.75 21.34 -16.45
C PHE A 336 -18.50 20.43 -17.44
N ASP A 337 -18.62 20.83 -18.69
CA ASP A 337 -19.36 20.06 -19.70
C ASP A 337 -18.64 18.75 -20.03
N GLU A 338 -17.32 18.75 -20.06
CA GLU A 338 -16.50 17.56 -20.25
C GLU A 338 -16.62 16.59 -19.07
N ARG A 339 -16.65 17.09 -17.83
CA ARG A 339 -16.89 16.24 -16.63
C ARG A 339 -18.20 15.51 -16.73
N ILE A 340 -19.26 16.23 -17.06
CA ILE A 340 -20.60 15.65 -17.21
C ILE A 340 -20.64 14.65 -18.38
N ALA A 341 -20.00 14.98 -19.50
CA ALA A 341 -19.94 14.08 -20.65
C ALA A 341 -19.19 12.77 -20.32
N LEU A 342 -18.07 12.84 -19.57
CA LEU A 342 -17.33 11.65 -19.14
C LEU A 342 -18.14 10.77 -18.20
N ILE A 343 -18.81 11.35 -17.20
CA ILE A 343 -19.66 10.57 -16.27
C ILE A 343 -20.83 9.92 -17.03
N ARG A 344 -21.47 10.62 -17.97
CA ARG A 344 -22.52 10.03 -18.81
C ARG A 344 -22.02 8.87 -19.66
N ARG A 345 -20.82 9.00 -20.27
CA ARG A 345 -20.17 7.89 -20.99
C ARG A 345 -19.86 6.72 -20.07
N PHE A 346 -19.37 6.99 -18.87
CA PHE A 346 -19.09 5.96 -17.88
C PHE A 346 -20.35 5.18 -17.47
N LEU A 347 -21.44 5.89 -17.23
CA LEU A 347 -22.73 5.27 -16.89
C LEU A 347 -23.29 4.44 -18.06
N ALA A 348 -23.10 4.88 -19.29
CA ALA A 348 -23.53 4.15 -20.48
C ALA A 348 -22.76 2.83 -20.74
N LEU A 349 -21.60 2.64 -20.11
CA LEU A 349 -20.87 1.36 -20.15
C LEU A 349 -21.49 0.29 -19.24
N ARG A 350 -22.41 0.67 -18.34
CA ARG A 350 -23.05 -0.24 -17.39
C ARG A 350 -24.20 -1.04 -18.01
N ASP A 351 -24.90 -0.46 -18.98
CA ASP A 351 -26.07 -1.02 -19.67
C ASP A 351 -25.65 -1.91 -20.85
#